data_2d05a9d0462a9072d870458411915749
#
_entry.id   2d05a9d0462a9072d870458411915749
#
_cell.length_a   1.000
_cell.length_b   1.000
_cell.length_c   1.000
_cell.angle_alpha   90.00
_cell.angle_beta   90.00
_cell.angle_gamma   90.00
#
_symmetry.space_group_name_H-M   'P 1'
#
loop_
_entity.id
_entity.type
_entity.pdbx_description
1 polymer ?
#
loop_
_entity_poly.entity_id
_entity_poly.type
_entity_poly.pdbx_seq_one_letter_code
_entity_poly.pdbx_strand_id
1 'polypeptide(L)'
;SATIATQSETLQRRAVTDERLRIARELHDVVGHHISVIGIQAAAARRVLTRDPDAAATALAAIETSSRDGVTQMRSLLGTLRDPEDAEPDPATSRMPEPGIADLPTLVAQRRTAGLATSYDVVESSPGAADRLPSSTGLALYRVVQEALANVTRHSTARHATVVLRVAEDGPRPHAEVEVLDDGRPRGRSSGSGLGHLGVRERAASQRGEAEIGPRPTGGYRVRVRIPLGENSV
;
A
#
# COMPACT_ATOMS: atom_id res chain seq x y z
N SER A 1 1.18 45.71 -9.40
CA SER A 1 1.92 44.45 -9.18
C SER A 1 1.92 44.02 -7.72
N ALA A 2 2.08 44.93 -6.73
CA ALA A 2 2.08 44.58 -5.29
C ALA A 2 0.76 44.01 -4.79
N THR A 3 -0.36 44.52 -5.25
CA THR A 3 -1.70 44.09 -4.80
C THR A 3 -2.04 42.66 -5.24
N ILE A 4 -1.58 42.24 -6.43
CA ILE A 4 -1.79 40.90 -6.95
C ILE A 4 -0.98 39.87 -6.16
N ALA A 5 0.26 40.22 -5.79
CA ALA A 5 1.12 39.35 -4.99
C ALA A 5 0.52 39.08 -3.60
N THR A 6 0.05 40.13 -2.91
CA THR A 6 -0.57 40.03 -1.58
C THR A 6 -1.87 39.22 -1.61
N GLN A 7 -2.65 39.34 -2.69
CA GLN A 7 -3.88 38.58 -2.88
C GLN A 7 -3.61 37.10 -3.16
N SER A 8 -2.56 36.78 -3.92
CA SER A 8 -2.09 35.42 -4.17
C SER A 8 -1.61 34.74 -2.89
N GLU A 9 -0.82 35.41 -2.05
CA GLU A 9 -0.38 34.87 -0.75
C GLU A 9 -1.55 34.58 0.20
N THR A 10 -2.55 35.48 0.20
CA THR A 10 -3.73 35.29 1.05
C THR A 10 -4.56 34.09 0.62
N LEU A 11 -4.71 33.87 -0.70
CA LEU A 11 -5.41 32.71 -1.24
C LEU A 11 -4.66 31.41 -0.97
N GLN A 12 -3.34 31.41 -1.11
CA GLN A 12 -2.50 30.26 -0.77
C GLN A 12 -2.61 29.89 0.72
N ARG A 13 -2.54 30.87 1.62
CA ARG A 13 -2.70 30.62 3.08
C ARG A 13 -4.08 30.04 3.43
N ARG A 14 -5.14 30.53 2.77
CA ARG A 14 -6.50 29.98 2.95
C ARG A 14 -6.59 28.55 2.45
N ALA A 15 -6.06 28.25 1.26
CA ALA A 15 -6.07 26.91 0.71
C ALA A 15 -5.32 25.90 1.63
N VAL A 16 -4.18 26.29 2.20
CA VAL A 16 -3.44 25.46 3.16
C VAL A 16 -4.26 25.25 4.45
N THR A 17 -4.94 26.27 4.93
CA THR A 17 -5.77 26.17 6.15
C THR A 17 -6.97 25.27 5.92
N ASP A 18 -7.66 25.41 4.78
CA ASP A 18 -8.82 24.60 4.41
C ASP A 18 -8.41 23.12 4.24
N GLU A 19 -7.25 22.87 3.64
CA GLU A 19 -6.70 21.52 3.50
C GLU A 19 -6.37 20.90 4.87
N ARG A 20 -5.74 21.64 5.77
CA ARG A 20 -5.49 21.17 7.15
C ARG A 20 -6.77 20.83 7.90
N LEU A 21 -7.83 21.62 7.73
CA LEU A 21 -9.14 21.36 8.34
C LEU A 21 -9.82 20.13 7.72
N ARG A 22 -9.63 19.89 6.42
CA ARG A 22 -10.13 18.70 5.75
C ARG A 22 -9.46 17.44 6.29
N ILE A 23 -8.13 17.48 6.39
CA ILE A 23 -7.35 16.34 6.90
C ILE A 23 -7.64 16.07 8.37
N ALA A 24 -7.79 17.12 9.18
CA ALA A 24 -8.18 16.95 10.60
C ALA A 24 -9.54 16.25 10.76
N ARG A 25 -10.49 16.53 9.87
CA ARG A 25 -11.78 15.82 9.84
C ARG A 25 -11.62 14.37 9.40
N GLU A 26 -10.86 14.10 8.34
CA GLU A 26 -10.60 12.74 7.87
C GLU A 26 -9.87 11.89 8.93
N LEU A 27 -8.89 12.49 9.63
CA LEU A 27 -8.22 11.82 10.76
C LEU A 27 -9.20 11.53 11.90
N HIS A 28 -10.08 12.48 12.24
CA HIS A 28 -11.08 12.28 13.28
C HIS A 28 -12.05 11.15 12.95
N ASP A 29 -12.49 11.08 11.71
CA ASP A 29 -13.40 10.03 11.22
C ASP A 29 -12.74 8.65 11.24
N VAL A 30 -11.49 8.54 10.81
CA VAL A 30 -10.71 7.29 10.86
C VAL A 30 -10.50 6.83 12.30
N VAL A 31 -10.05 7.74 13.17
CA VAL A 31 -9.81 7.42 14.60
C VAL A 31 -11.12 7.01 15.27
N GLY A 32 -12.20 7.78 15.06
CA GLY A 32 -13.50 7.51 15.64
C GLY A 32 -14.06 6.15 15.22
N HIS A 33 -13.90 5.79 13.94
CA HIS A 33 -14.31 4.50 13.42
C HIS A 33 -13.55 3.34 14.10
N HIS A 34 -12.21 3.39 14.12
CA HIS A 34 -11.41 2.31 14.71
C HIS A 34 -11.61 2.18 16.22
N ILE A 35 -11.72 3.29 16.94
CA ILE A 35 -12.03 3.27 18.40
C ILE A 35 -13.40 2.63 18.64
N SER A 36 -14.40 2.94 17.83
CA SER A 36 -15.75 2.36 17.95
C SER A 36 -15.72 0.84 17.73
N VAL A 37 -15.01 0.37 16.70
CA VAL A 37 -14.85 -1.08 16.41
C VAL A 37 -14.12 -1.77 17.57
N ILE A 38 -13.05 -1.21 18.09
CA ILE A 38 -12.30 -1.73 19.23
C ILE A 38 -13.22 -1.84 20.46
N GLY A 39 -14.02 -0.80 20.74
CA GLY A 39 -14.95 -0.80 21.86
C GLY A 39 -16.00 -1.91 21.77
N ILE A 40 -16.59 -2.12 20.58
CA ILE A 40 -17.57 -3.18 20.32
C ILE A 40 -16.92 -4.56 20.52
N GLN A 41 -15.74 -4.80 19.95
CA GLN A 41 -15.03 -6.07 20.05
C GLN A 41 -14.58 -6.37 21.49
N ALA A 42 -14.12 -5.36 22.23
CA ALA A 42 -13.78 -5.51 23.63
C ALA A 42 -15.00 -5.87 24.50
N ALA A 43 -16.15 -5.26 24.24
CA ALA A 43 -17.39 -5.62 24.91
C ALA A 43 -17.84 -7.05 24.57
N ALA A 44 -17.70 -7.47 23.31
CA ALA A 44 -18.01 -8.83 22.87
C ALA A 44 -17.09 -9.86 23.54
N ALA A 45 -15.76 -9.64 23.52
CA ALA A 45 -14.79 -10.51 24.18
C ALA A 45 -15.10 -10.68 25.65
N ARG A 46 -15.39 -9.59 26.38
CA ARG A 46 -15.73 -9.64 27.82
C ARG A 46 -17.00 -10.44 28.12
N ARG A 47 -18.00 -10.42 27.22
CA ARG A 47 -19.26 -11.15 27.39
C ARG A 47 -19.10 -12.66 27.30
N VAL A 48 -18.18 -13.12 26.46
CA VAL A 48 -17.99 -14.55 26.15
C VAL A 48 -16.77 -15.17 26.83
N LEU A 49 -15.95 -14.37 27.50
CA LEU A 49 -14.63 -14.76 28.02
C LEU A 49 -14.63 -16.07 28.84
N THR A 50 -15.65 -16.28 29.65
CA THR A 50 -15.77 -17.48 30.52
C THR A 50 -16.58 -18.62 29.90
N ARG A 51 -17.41 -18.33 28.88
CA ARG A 51 -18.31 -19.29 28.25
C ARG A 51 -17.74 -19.87 26.97
N ASP A 52 -16.99 -19.05 26.22
CA ASP A 52 -16.40 -19.40 24.94
C ASP A 52 -15.06 -18.63 24.80
N PRO A 53 -13.96 -19.21 25.35
CA PRO A 53 -12.64 -18.59 25.28
C PRO A 53 -12.13 -18.40 23.84
N ASP A 54 -12.52 -19.27 22.91
CA ASP A 54 -12.09 -19.19 21.51
C ASP A 54 -12.76 -18.00 20.79
N ALA A 55 -14.03 -17.78 21.05
CA ALA A 55 -14.72 -16.58 20.56
C ALA A 55 -14.16 -15.30 21.19
N ALA A 56 -13.76 -15.34 22.47
CA ALA A 56 -13.08 -14.21 23.10
C ALA A 56 -11.72 -13.92 22.46
N ALA A 57 -10.93 -14.96 22.21
CA ALA A 57 -9.64 -14.83 21.50
C ALA A 57 -9.80 -14.25 20.10
N THR A 58 -10.82 -14.67 19.38
CA THR A 58 -11.15 -14.12 18.04
C THR A 58 -11.49 -12.63 18.10
N ALA A 59 -12.29 -12.20 19.07
CA ALA A 59 -12.64 -10.81 19.26
C ALA A 59 -11.41 -9.96 19.66
N LEU A 60 -10.50 -10.48 20.49
CA LEU A 60 -9.24 -9.82 20.83
C LEU A 60 -8.30 -9.68 19.63
N ALA A 61 -8.20 -10.71 18.79
CA ALA A 61 -7.43 -10.65 17.54
C ALA A 61 -7.98 -9.59 16.56
N ALA A 62 -9.32 -9.43 16.52
CA ALA A 62 -9.95 -8.37 15.73
C ALA A 62 -9.61 -6.96 16.25
N ILE A 63 -9.46 -6.78 17.57
CA ILE A 63 -8.98 -5.53 18.17
C ILE A 63 -7.56 -5.20 17.70
N GLU A 64 -6.65 -6.18 17.78
CA GLU A 64 -5.26 -5.99 17.34
C GLU A 64 -5.19 -5.60 15.86
N THR A 65 -5.98 -6.26 15.02
CA THR A 65 -6.04 -5.96 13.59
C THR A 65 -6.56 -4.55 13.36
N SER A 66 -7.69 -4.18 13.97
CA SER A 66 -8.27 -2.84 13.84
C SER A 66 -7.33 -1.74 14.33
N SER A 67 -6.59 -1.98 15.40
CA SER A 67 -5.60 -1.04 15.93
C SER A 67 -4.45 -0.81 14.94
N ARG A 68 -3.88 -1.89 14.35
CA ARG A 68 -2.80 -1.79 13.36
C ARG A 68 -3.25 -1.09 12.08
N ASP A 69 -4.46 -1.41 11.62
CA ASP A 69 -5.04 -0.79 10.43
C ASP A 69 -5.28 0.70 10.64
N GLY A 70 -5.80 1.10 11.81
CA GLY A 70 -6.00 2.50 12.17
C GLY A 70 -4.70 3.31 12.20
N VAL A 71 -3.63 2.75 12.81
CA VAL A 71 -2.32 3.40 12.83
C VAL A 71 -1.73 3.54 11.41
N THR A 72 -1.89 2.51 10.59
CA THR A 72 -1.38 2.53 9.20
C THR A 72 -2.11 3.58 8.37
N GLN A 73 -3.43 3.68 8.53
CA GLN A 73 -4.26 4.64 7.82
C GLN A 73 -3.97 6.08 8.25
N MET A 74 -3.76 6.32 9.56
CA MET A 74 -3.34 7.63 10.07
C MET A 74 -1.97 8.04 9.52
N ARG A 75 -1.00 7.12 9.47
CA ARG A 75 0.32 7.40 8.89
C ARG A 75 0.24 7.73 7.40
N SER A 76 -0.63 7.06 6.66
CA SER A 76 -0.86 7.36 5.24
C SER A 76 -1.42 8.77 5.04
N LEU A 77 -2.41 9.18 5.84
CA LEU A 77 -3.00 10.52 5.78
C LEU A 77 -2.00 11.61 6.19
N LEU A 78 -1.15 11.35 7.19
CA LEU A 78 -0.11 12.28 7.62
C LEU A 78 1.08 12.32 6.66
N GLY A 79 1.37 11.21 5.96
CA GLY A 79 2.43 11.14 4.95
C GLY A 79 2.18 12.02 3.73
N THR A 80 0.92 12.31 3.40
CA THR A 80 0.54 13.26 2.33
C THR A 80 0.76 14.73 2.71
N LEU A 81 1.03 15.03 3.98
CA LEU A 81 1.27 16.39 4.51
C LEU A 81 2.74 16.71 4.75
N ARG A 82 3.61 15.72 4.73
CA ARG A 82 5.04 15.95 4.91
C ARG A 82 5.64 16.33 3.58
N ASP A 83 6.09 17.58 3.47
CA ASP A 83 7.04 17.96 2.45
C ASP A 83 8.28 17.06 2.53
N PRO A 84 8.86 16.64 1.40
CA PRO A 84 10.05 15.78 1.41
C PRO A 84 11.25 16.39 2.15
N GLU A 85 11.26 17.69 2.41
CA GLU A 85 12.34 18.42 3.08
C GLU A 85 12.23 18.46 4.62
N ASP A 86 11.06 18.14 5.21
CA ASP A 86 10.84 18.18 6.66
C ASP A 86 10.85 16.80 7.34
N ALA A 87 11.26 15.77 6.62
CA ALA A 87 11.39 14.43 7.19
C ALA A 87 12.67 14.31 8.02
N GLU A 88 12.69 14.82 9.26
CA GLU A 88 13.65 14.32 10.24
C GLU A 88 13.43 12.82 10.41
N PRO A 89 14.44 11.99 10.18
CA PRO A 89 14.31 10.54 10.36
C PRO A 89 14.10 10.25 11.84
N ASP A 90 12.98 9.62 12.19
CA ASP A 90 12.77 9.06 13.53
C ASP A 90 13.94 8.11 13.84
N PRO A 91 14.76 8.40 14.86
CA PRO A 91 15.97 7.63 15.16
C PRO A 91 15.71 6.15 15.48
N ALA A 92 14.46 5.75 15.72
CA ALA A 92 14.06 4.36 15.93
C ALA A 92 13.80 3.60 14.60
N THR A 93 13.44 4.29 13.51
CA THR A 93 13.21 3.71 12.16
C THR A 93 14.46 3.76 11.28
N SER A 94 15.46 4.56 11.65
CA SER A 94 16.69 4.79 10.87
C SER A 94 17.69 3.61 10.88
N ARG A 95 17.36 2.46 11.48
CA ARG A 95 18.30 1.32 11.59
C ARG A 95 17.97 0.12 10.71
N MET A 96 16.86 0.13 9.99
CA MET A 96 16.58 -0.91 8.99
C MET A 96 16.68 -0.32 7.59
N PRO A 97 17.43 -0.93 6.68
CA PRO A 97 17.47 -0.51 5.29
C PRO A 97 16.04 -0.50 4.72
N GLU A 98 15.74 0.49 3.90
CA GLU A 98 14.45 0.55 3.22
C GLU A 98 14.21 -0.73 2.40
N PRO A 99 13.02 -1.35 2.48
CA PRO A 99 12.76 -2.58 1.76
C PRO A 99 12.78 -2.33 0.25
N GLY A 100 13.33 -3.29 -0.48
CA GLY A 100 13.50 -3.22 -1.92
C GLY A 100 13.12 -4.51 -2.63
N ILE A 101 13.57 -4.64 -3.87
CA ILE A 101 13.32 -5.83 -4.70
C ILE A 101 13.84 -7.11 -4.05
N ALA A 102 15.00 -7.05 -3.39
CA ALA A 102 15.59 -8.20 -2.70
C ALA A 102 14.70 -8.75 -1.58
N ASP A 103 13.78 -7.97 -1.05
CA ASP A 103 12.87 -8.36 0.02
C ASP A 103 11.54 -8.98 -0.49
N LEU A 104 11.28 -8.91 -1.80
CA LEU A 104 10.05 -9.47 -2.40
C LEU A 104 9.87 -10.97 -2.13
N PRO A 105 10.90 -11.83 -2.24
CA PRO A 105 10.77 -13.26 -1.92
C PRO A 105 10.29 -13.47 -0.48
N THR A 106 10.84 -12.72 0.48
CA THR A 106 10.46 -12.78 1.90
C THR A 106 9.03 -12.32 2.11
N LEU A 107 8.64 -11.20 1.49
CA LEU A 107 7.27 -10.67 1.54
C LEU A 107 6.25 -11.68 1.03
N VAL A 108 6.53 -12.31 -0.11
CA VAL A 108 5.66 -13.32 -0.74
C VAL A 108 5.57 -14.57 0.14
N ALA A 109 6.71 -15.04 0.69
CA ALA A 109 6.74 -16.21 1.58
C ALA A 109 5.92 -16.00 2.87
N GLN A 110 5.91 -14.80 3.44
CA GLN A 110 5.08 -14.46 4.61
C GLN A 110 3.57 -14.66 4.35
N ARG A 111 3.10 -14.44 3.12
CA ARG A 111 1.69 -14.64 2.77
C ARG A 111 1.31 -16.11 2.67
N ARG A 112 2.25 -17.00 2.33
CA ARG A 112 2.04 -18.46 2.37
C ARG A 112 1.70 -18.95 3.77
N THR A 113 2.40 -18.43 4.78
CA THR A 113 2.15 -18.77 6.17
C THR A 113 0.77 -18.31 6.65
N ALA A 114 0.19 -17.29 6.01
CA ALA A 114 -1.16 -16.78 6.27
C ALA A 114 -2.28 -17.51 5.51
N GLY A 115 -1.99 -18.64 4.83
CA GLY A 115 -2.98 -19.48 4.16
C GLY A 115 -3.28 -19.15 2.69
N LEU A 116 -2.53 -18.22 2.08
CA LEU A 116 -2.58 -17.94 0.65
C LEU A 116 -1.38 -18.63 -0.03
N ALA A 117 -1.63 -19.58 -0.93
CA ALA A 117 -0.56 -20.17 -1.73
C ALA A 117 0.02 -19.11 -2.67
N THR A 118 1.32 -18.83 -2.55
CA THR A 118 1.98 -17.77 -3.32
C THR A 118 3.16 -18.31 -4.11
N SER A 119 3.37 -17.78 -5.31
CA SER A 119 4.59 -17.95 -6.11
C SER A 119 5.22 -16.61 -6.43
N TYR A 120 6.54 -16.63 -6.63
CA TYR A 120 7.33 -15.47 -7.04
C TYR A 120 8.27 -15.87 -8.17
N ASP A 121 8.18 -15.14 -9.27
CA ASP A 121 9.00 -15.37 -10.46
C ASP A 121 9.69 -14.06 -10.86
N VAL A 122 10.94 -14.17 -11.34
CA VAL A 122 11.72 -13.06 -11.87
C VAL A 122 12.08 -13.32 -13.33
N VAL A 123 11.82 -12.35 -14.18
CA VAL A 123 12.17 -12.36 -15.60
C VAL A 123 13.04 -11.15 -15.89
N GLU A 124 14.29 -11.38 -16.23
CA GLU A 124 15.28 -10.32 -16.49
C GLU A 124 15.78 -10.39 -17.94
N SER A 125 16.02 -9.23 -18.54
CA SER A 125 16.66 -9.15 -19.87
C SER A 125 18.16 -9.50 -19.83
N SER A 126 18.80 -9.27 -18.68
CA SER A 126 20.19 -9.65 -18.41
C SER A 126 20.34 -10.09 -16.94
N PRO A 127 21.25 -11.02 -16.64
CA PRO A 127 21.44 -11.48 -15.25
C PRO A 127 21.73 -10.33 -14.28
N GLY A 128 21.01 -10.28 -13.16
CA GLY A 128 21.16 -9.25 -12.12
C GLY A 128 20.57 -7.88 -12.49
N ALA A 129 19.73 -7.78 -13.51
CA ALA A 129 19.04 -6.54 -13.85
C ALA A 129 18.17 -6.03 -12.71
N ALA A 130 17.53 -6.92 -11.95
CA ALA A 130 16.74 -6.55 -10.79
C ALA A 130 17.59 -5.91 -9.68
N ASP A 131 18.82 -6.37 -9.48
CA ASP A 131 19.72 -5.85 -8.45
C ASP A 131 20.26 -4.44 -8.77
N ARG A 132 20.21 -4.06 -10.05
CA ARG A 132 20.65 -2.74 -10.55
C ARG A 132 19.54 -1.69 -10.56
N LEU A 133 18.33 -2.04 -10.18
CA LEU A 133 17.23 -1.09 -10.13
C LEU A 133 17.52 0.04 -9.14
N PRO A 134 17.16 1.30 -9.46
CA PRO A 134 17.22 2.40 -8.51
C PRO A 134 16.44 2.05 -7.23
N SER A 135 16.98 2.41 -6.07
CA SER A 135 16.34 2.13 -4.77
C SER A 135 14.91 2.66 -4.68
N SER A 136 14.65 3.86 -5.25
CA SER A 136 13.31 4.44 -5.31
C SER A 136 12.32 3.59 -6.13
N THR A 137 12.78 3.05 -7.28
CA THR A 137 11.99 2.13 -8.10
C THR A 137 11.75 0.81 -7.36
N GLY A 138 12.78 0.27 -6.73
CA GLY A 138 12.70 -0.96 -5.93
C GLY A 138 11.72 -0.83 -4.79
N LEU A 139 11.76 0.27 -4.04
CA LEU A 139 10.82 0.57 -2.96
C LEU A 139 9.38 0.72 -3.47
N ALA A 140 9.19 1.46 -4.58
CA ALA A 140 7.87 1.66 -5.15
C ALA A 140 7.23 0.31 -5.57
N LEU A 141 7.97 -0.56 -6.25
CA LEU A 141 7.52 -1.88 -6.67
C LEU A 141 7.25 -2.81 -5.47
N TYR A 142 8.11 -2.77 -4.44
CA TYR A 142 7.89 -3.50 -3.18
C TYR A 142 6.56 -3.11 -2.53
N ARG A 143 6.29 -1.80 -2.41
CA ARG A 143 5.05 -1.28 -1.81
C ARG A 143 3.80 -1.65 -2.62
N VAL A 144 3.91 -1.68 -3.94
CA VAL A 144 2.83 -2.14 -4.83
C VAL A 144 2.49 -3.61 -4.54
N VAL A 145 3.50 -4.49 -4.49
CA VAL A 145 3.30 -5.91 -4.19
C VAL A 145 2.73 -6.11 -2.78
N GLN A 146 3.25 -5.37 -1.79
CA GLN A 146 2.75 -5.41 -0.42
C GLN A 146 1.26 -5.08 -0.34
N GLU A 147 0.82 -4.00 -0.99
CA GLU A 147 -0.58 -3.57 -1.02
C GLU A 147 -1.45 -4.56 -1.80
N ALA A 148 -0.98 -5.01 -2.98
CA ALA A 148 -1.73 -5.96 -3.80
C ALA A 148 -1.98 -7.28 -3.05
N LEU A 149 -0.96 -7.86 -2.40
CA LEU A 149 -1.09 -9.09 -1.62
C LEU A 149 -1.97 -8.89 -0.36
N ALA A 150 -1.92 -7.72 0.26
CA ALA A 150 -2.82 -7.38 1.36
C ALA A 150 -4.28 -7.33 0.88
N ASN A 151 -4.53 -6.74 -0.29
CA ASN A 151 -5.85 -6.68 -0.91
C ASN A 151 -6.39 -8.06 -1.27
N VAL A 152 -5.55 -8.96 -1.81
CA VAL A 152 -5.93 -10.36 -2.06
C VAL A 152 -6.41 -11.01 -0.76
N THR A 153 -5.63 -10.88 0.31
CA THR A 153 -5.95 -11.51 1.60
C THR A 153 -7.25 -10.96 2.23
N ARG A 154 -7.49 -9.65 2.12
CA ARG A 154 -8.64 -8.97 2.74
C ARG A 154 -9.91 -9.08 1.92
N HIS A 155 -9.80 -8.99 0.59
CA HIS A 155 -10.94 -8.71 -0.30
C HIS A 155 -11.20 -9.78 -1.36
N SER A 156 -10.34 -10.82 -1.47
CA SER A 156 -10.48 -11.89 -2.45
C SER A 156 -10.78 -13.23 -1.79
N THR A 157 -11.50 -14.10 -2.52
CA THR A 157 -11.65 -15.51 -2.17
C THR A 157 -10.51 -16.37 -2.69
N ALA A 158 -9.44 -15.74 -3.18
CA ALA A 158 -8.30 -16.42 -3.79
C ALA A 158 -7.65 -17.43 -2.84
N ARG A 159 -7.20 -18.51 -3.43
CA ARG A 159 -6.35 -19.51 -2.79
C ARG A 159 -4.91 -19.45 -3.30
N HIS A 160 -4.71 -18.87 -4.48
CA HIS A 160 -3.42 -18.73 -5.11
C HIS A 160 -3.20 -17.30 -5.56
N ALA A 161 -1.97 -16.80 -5.36
CA ALA A 161 -1.51 -15.55 -5.93
C ALA A 161 -0.10 -15.73 -6.51
N THR A 162 0.12 -15.15 -7.67
CA THR A 162 1.42 -15.15 -8.35
C THR A 162 1.94 -13.72 -8.42
N VAL A 163 3.19 -13.55 -8.03
CA VAL A 163 3.92 -12.29 -8.19
C VAL A 163 5.01 -12.48 -9.22
N VAL A 164 5.03 -11.65 -10.24
CA VAL A 164 6.06 -11.67 -11.28
C VAL A 164 6.74 -10.32 -11.34
N LEU A 165 8.07 -10.32 -11.17
CA LEU A 165 8.92 -9.16 -11.42
C LEU A 165 9.51 -9.31 -12.83
N ARG A 166 9.38 -8.29 -13.67
CA ARG A 166 10.03 -8.21 -14.98
C ARG A 166 10.93 -6.99 -15.02
N VAL A 167 12.17 -7.19 -15.44
CA VAL A 167 13.13 -6.11 -15.66
C VAL A 167 13.68 -6.20 -17.06
N ALA A 168 13.40 -5.21 -17.88
CA ALA A 168 13.90 -5.05 -19.23
C ALA A 168 14.75 -3.78 -19.29
N GLU A 169 16.07 -3.93 -19.20
CA GLU A 169 17.03 -2.83 -19.31
C GLU A 169 17.35 -2.52 -20.77
N ASP A 170 17.26 -3.55 -21.62
CA ASP A 170 17.59 -3.47 -23.04
C ASP A 170 16.35 -3.24 -23.88
N GLY A 171 16.51 -2.53 -25.00
CA GLY A 171 15.45 -2.31 -25.96
C GLY A 171 14.92 -0.86 -25.98
N PRO A 172 13.90 -0.58 -26.81
CA PRO A 172 13.44 0.77 -27.07
C PRO A 172 12.65 1.41 -25.92
N ARG A 173 12.28 0.66 -24.92
CA ARG A 173 11.53 1.11 -23.74
C ARG A 173 11.95 0.33 -22.50
N PRO A 174 13.12 0.64 -21.92
CA PRO A 174 13.56 0.03 -20.68
C PRO A 174 12.54 0.25 -19.56
N HIS A 175 12.23 -0.80 -18.80
CA HIS A 175 11.25 -0.72 -17.73
C HIS A 175 11.45 -1.81 -16.67
N ALA A 176 10.97 -1.50 -15.46
CA ALA A 176 10.73 -2.50 -14.42
C ALA A 176 9.23 -2.64 -14.20
N GLU A 177 8.76 -3.86 -14.04
CA GLU A 177 7.34 -4.15 -13.91
C GLU A 177 7.11 -5.20 -12.82
N VAL A 178 6.10 -4.98 -11.98
CA VAL A 178 5.54 -6.04 -11.13
C VAL A 178 4.12 -6.34 -11.56
N GLU A 179 3.78 -7.61 -11.53
CA GLU A 179 2.44 -8.10 -11.78
C GLU A 179 2.03 -9.04 -10.64
N VAL A 180 0.90 -8.75 -10.00
CA VAL A 180 0.29 -9.60 -8.98
C VAL A 180 -1.02 -10.11 -9.53
N LEU A 181 -1.15 -11.42 -9.59
CA LEU A 181 -2.31 -12.14 -10.12
C LEU A 181 -2.91 -12.99 -9.01
N ASP A 182 -4.22 -12.97 -8.84
CA ASP A 182 -4.93 -13.92 -7.98
C ASP A 182 -6.01 -14.67 -8.75
N ASP A 183 -6.44 -15.82 -8.22
CA ASP A 183 -7.45 -16.70 -8.80
C ASP A 183 -8.85 -16.48 -8.18
N GLY A 184 -9.01 -15.48 -7.33
CA GLY A 184 -10.22 -15.30 -6.54
C GLY A 184 -11.27 -14.41 -7.19
N ARG A 185 -12.34 -14.21 -6.40
CA ARG A 185 -13.42 -13.27 -6.68
C ARG A 185 -13.52 -12.29 -5.53
N PRO A 186 -14.04 -11.06 -5.75
CA PRO A 186 -14.28 -10.13 -4.65
C PRO A 186 -15.16 -10.74 -3.57
N ARG A 187 -14.79 -10.61 -2.31
CA ARG A 187 -15.62 -10.99 -1.16
C ARG A 187 -16.70 -9.92 -0.95
N GLY A 188 -17.94 -10.22 -1.36
CA GLY A 188 -19.12 -9.37 -1.12
C GLY A 188 -19.18 -8.10 -1.96
N ARG A 189 -20.30 -7.36 -1.79
CA ARG A 189 -20.50 -6.01 -2.33
C ARG A 189 -19.83 -4.98 -1.39
N SER A 190 -18.59 -5.15 -1.03
CA SER A 190 -17.90 -4.08 -0.32
C SER A 190 -17.59 -3.01 -1.36
N SER A 191 -18.22 -1.86 -1.21
CA SER A 191 -17.66 -0.60 -1.65
C SER A 191 -16.36 -0.40 -0.87
N GLY A 192 -15.33 -1.21 -1.19
CA GLY A 192 -13.98 -0.96 -0.73
C GLY A 192 -13.69 0.48 -1.12
N SER A 193 -13.16 1.26 -0.21
CA SER A 193 -12.92 2.70 -0.35
C SER A 193 -12.10 3.10 -1.60
N GLY A 194 -11.71 2.15 -2.45
CA GLY A 194 -10.86 2.40 -3.63
C GLY A 194 -9.46 2.95 -3.28
N LEU A 195 -9.22 3.23 -2.01
CA LEU A 195 -7.98 3.86 -1.51
C LEU A 195 -6.73 3.02 -1.79
N GLY A 196 -6.82 1.69 -1.70
CA GLY A 196 -5.71 0.80 -2.04
C GLY A 196 -5.31 0.89 -3.52
N HIS A 197 -6.30 0.97 -4.42
CA HIS A 197 -6.04 1.16 -5.86
C HIS A 197 -5.52 2.57 -6.16
N LEU A 198 -6.00 3.59 -5.45
CA LEU A 198 -5.50 4.95 -5.57
C LEU A 198 -4.03 5.01 -5.18
N GLY A 199 -3.65 4.47 -4.02
CA GLY A 199 -2.27 4.43 -3.57
C GLY A 199 -1.32 3.67 -4.50
N VAL A 200 -1.78 2.61 -5.19
CA VAL A 200 -0.98 1.94 -6.22
C VAL A 200 -0.77 2.84 -7.44
N ARG A 201 -1.82 3.53 -7.90
CA ARG A 201 -1.74 4.46 -9.05
C ARG A 201 -0.86 5.67 -8.75
N GLU A 202 -0.97 6.25 -7.57
CA GLU A 202 -0.14 7.37 -7.13
C GLU A 202 1.34 7.00 -7.08
N ARG A 203 1.68 5.82 -6.52
CA ARG A 203 3.05 5.31 -6.50
C ARG A 203 3.60 5.03 -7.91
N ALA A 204 2.80 4.52 -8.82
CA ALA A 204 3.19 4.37 -10.21
C ALA A 204 3.45 5.74 -10.84
N ALA A 205 2.53 6.69 -10.67
CA ALA A 205 2.63 8.03 -11.23
C ALA A 205 3.82 8.83 -10.70
N SER A 206 4.16 8.70 -9.41
CA SER A 206 5.36 9.35 -8.81
C SER A 206 6.67 8.88 -9.45
N GLN A 207 6.69 7.69 -10.04
CA GLN A 207 7.81 7.12 -10.79
C GLN A 207 7.62 7.25 -12.32
N ARG A 208 6.70 8.11 -12.79
CA ARG A 208 6.32 8.26 -14.22
C ARG A 208 5.87 6.93 -14.85
N GLY A 209 5.37 6.01 -14.02
CA GLY A 209 4.91 4.70 -14.42
C GLY A 209 3.41 4.63 -14.65
N GLU A 210 2.96 3.48 -15.09
CA GLU A 210 1.58 3.16 -15.38
C GLU A 210 1.08 2.04 -14.47
N ALA A 211 -0.18 2.09 -14.05
CA ALA A 211 -0.84 1.07 -13.26
C ALA A 211 -2.09 0.53 -13.96
N GLU A 212 -2.16 -0.78 -14.13
CA GLU A 212 -3.32 -1.50 -14.64
C GLU A 212 -3.90 -2.38 -13.52
N ILE A 213 -5.13 -2.09 -13.10
CA ILE A 213 -5.76 -2.74 -11.95
C ILE A 213 -7.18 -3.12 -12.33
N GLY A 214 -7.52 -4.41 -12.28
CA GLY A 214 -8.85 -4.86 -12.62
C GLY A 214 -9.03 -6.38 -12.67
N PRO A 215 -10.27 -6.82 -12.89
CA PRO A 215 -10.59 -8.23 -13.08
C PRO A 215 -9.99 -8.74 -14.39
N ARG A 216 -9.60 -10.01 -14.40
CA ARG A 216 -9.04 -10.69 -15.59
C ARG A 216 -10.17 -11.34 -16.39
N PRO A 217 -10.10 -11.33 -17.74
CA PRO A 217 -11.06 -12.05 -18.59
C PRO A 217 -11.13 -13.56 -18.30
N THR A 218 -10.01 -14.15 -17.86
CA THR A 218 -9.88 -15.55 -17.51
C THR A 218 -10.28 -15.89 -16.07
N GLY A 219 -10.82 -14.91 -15.33
CA GLY A 219 -11.10 -15.00 -13.90
C GLY A 219 -9.93 -14.54 -13.03
N GLY A 220 -10.25 -14.16 -11.78
CA GLY A 220 -9.29 -13.58 -10.86
C GLY A 220 -9.08 -12.07 -11.07
N TYR A 221 -8.08 -11.53 -10.39
CA TYR A 221 -7.78 -10.10 -10.39
C TYR A 221 -6.30 -9.86 -10.73
N ARG A 222 -6.00 -8.70 -11.31
CA ARG A 222 -4.66 -8.28 -11.68
C ARG A 222 -4.35 -6.91 -11.16
N VAL A 223 -3.17 -6.78 -10.55
CA VAL A 223 -2.49 -5.49 -10.29
C VAL A 223 -1.16 -5.54 -11.03
N ARG A 224 -0.97 -4.66 -11.98
CA ARG A 224 0.25 -4.54 -12.78
C ARG A 224 0.72 -3.09 -12.72
N VAL A 225 1.98 -2.90 -12.39
CA VAL A 225 2.63 -1.58 -12.40
C VAL A 225 3.90 -1.68 -13.22
N ARG A 226 4.05 -0.77 -14.18
CA ARG A 226 5.24 -0.62 -15.01
C ARG A 226 5.84 0.75 -14.78
N ILE A 227 7.13 0.78 -14.46
CA ILE A 227 7.92 1.99 -14.23
C ILE A 227 8.99 2.06 -15.33
N PRO A 228 9.05 3.14 -16.12
CA PRO A 228 10.10 3.31 -17.10
C PRO A 228 11.45 3.48 -16.39
N LEU A 229 12.47 2.79 -16.90
CA LEU A 229 13.86 3.00 -16.51
C LEU A 229 14.38 4.07 -17.46
N GLY A 230 14.38 5.33 -17.00
CA GLY A 230 14.88 6.46 -17.79
C GLY A 230 16.36 6.30 -18.11
N GLU A 231 16.81 6.85 -19.23
CA GLU A 231 18.22 7.10 -19.44
C GLU A 231 18.73 7.90 -18.23
N ASN A 232 19.74 7.35 -17.56
CA ASN A 232 20.50 8.09 -16.59
C ASN A 232 21.02 9.34 -17.31
N SER A 233 20.45 10.49 -17.01
CA SER A 233 21.09 11.76 -17.33
C SER A 233 22.43 11.75 -16.61
N VAL A 234 23.49 11.61 -17.40
CA VAL A 234 24.88 11.80 -17.02
C VAL A 234 25.08 13.21 -16.47
#